data_8167540ab1df27b83a732286ee6c1df2
#
_entry.id   8167540ab1df27b83a732286ee6c1df2
#
_cell.length_a   1.000
_cell.length_b   1.000
_cell.length_c   1.000
_cell.angle_alpha   90.00
_cell.angle_beta   90.00
_cell.angle_gamma   90.00
#
_symmetry.space_group_name_H-M   'P 1'
#
loop_
_entity.id
_entity.type
_entity.pdbx_description
1 polymer ?
#
loop_
_entity_poly.entity_id
_entity_poly.type
_entity_poly.pdbx_seq_one_letter_code
_entity_poly.pdbx_strand_id
1 'polypeptide(L)'
;MTRDDIRNALLDTLASVAPEADFGTLKPERPLRDQLDIDSFDFLNVILRVHEKLGVDIPEADYVKLTTLTGALDYLETRLRQGLGASES
;
A
#
# COMPACT_ATOMS: atom_id res chain seq x y z
N MET A 1 -13.36 -1.12 7.51
CA MET A 1 -11.91 -1.05 7.74
C MET A 1 -11.49 0.41 7.88
N THR A 2 -10.84 0.74 8.97
CA THR A 2 -10.40 2.12 9.21
C THR A 2 -9.08 2.40 8.51
N ARG A 3 -8.72 3.68 8.43
CA ARG A 3 -7.43 4.08 7.86
C ARG A 3 -6.26 3.45 8.63
N ASP A 4 -6.39 3.36 9.95
CA ASP A 4 -5.36 2.71 10.77
C ASP A 4 -5.23 1.22 10.45
N ASP A 5 -6.33 0.55 10.19
CA ASP A 5 -6.32 -0.86 9.79
C ASP A 5 -5.60 -1.04 8.45
N ILE A 6 -5.88 -0.15 7.51
CA ILE A 6 -5.23 -0.16 6.19
C ILE A 6 -3.75 0.12 6.35
N ARG A 7 -3.40 1.09 7.17
CA ARG A 7 -2.01 1.45 7.45
C ARG A 7 -1.24 0.27 8.04
N ASN A 8 -1.83 -0.40 9.02
CA ASN A 8 -1.20 -1.55 9.66
C ASN A 8 -1.00 -2.68 8.67
N ALA A 9 -1.99 -2.96 7.84
CA ALA A 9 -1.88 -3.98 6.79
C ALA A 9 -0.77 -3.64 5.81
N LEU A 10 -0.68 -2.38 5.41
CA LEU A 10 0.35 -1.93 4.48
C LEU A 10 1.74 -2.02 5.11
N LEU A 11 1.89 -1.58 6.35
CA LEU A 11 3.17 -1.66 7.05
C LEU A 11 3.60 -3.10 7.29
N ASP A 12 2.68 -3.99 7.62
CA ASP A 12 2.98 -5.41 7.76
C ASP A 12 3.49 -5.99 6.45
N THR A 13 2.87 -5.59 5.34
CA THR A 13 3.29 -6.02 4.01
C THR A 13 4.69 -5.50 3.68
N LEU A 14 4.94 -4.23 3.95
CA LEU A 14 6.26 -3.65 3.75
C LEU A 14 7.31 -4.34 4.60
N ALA A 15 6.97 -4.68 5.84
CA ALA A 15 7.89 -5.38 6.72
C ALA A 15 8.24 -6.79 6.20
N SER A 16 7.33 -7.41 5.47
CA SER A 16 7.58 -8.74 4.90
C SER A 16 8.60 -8.70 3.77
N VAL A 17 8.72 -7.59 3.06
CA VAL A 17 9.69 -7.43 1.96
C VAL A 17 10.91 -6.62 2.38
N ALA A 18 10.82 -5.85 3.46
CA ALA A 18 11.92 -5.04 3.99
C ALA A 18 11.99 -5.18 5.52
N PRO A 19 12.34 -6.38 6.03
CA PRO A 19 12.27 -6.66 7.48
C PRO A 19 13.24 -5.83 8.32
N GLU A 20 14.27 -5.27 7.70
CA GLU A 20 15.26 -4.45 8.41
C GLU A 20 14.91 -2.97 8.42
N ALA A 21 13.82 -2.59 7.77
CA ALA A 21 13.44 -1.18 7.67
C ALA A 21 12.93 -0.66 9.01
N ASP A 22 13.23 0.61 9.29
CA ASP A 22 12.73 1.31 10.45
C ASP A 22 11.51 2.13 10.05
N PHE A 23 10.34 1.61 10.33
CA PHE A 23 9.09 2.28 9.97
C PHE A 23 8.75 3.45 10.88
N GLY A 24 9.42 3.54 12.03
CA GLY A 24 9.25 4.67 12.94
C GLY A 24 9.78 5.98 12.39
N THR A 25 10.77 5.89 11.48
CA THR A 25 11.35 7.07 10.83
C THR A 25 10.84 7.26 9.40
N LEU A 26 9.94 6.41 8.95
CA LEU A 26 9.39 6.47 7.60
C LEU A 26 8.61 7.77 7.41
N LYS A 27 8.95 8.51 6.35
CA LYS A 27 8.25 9.75 6.01
C LYS A 27 7.12 9.44 5.04
N PRO A 28 5.85 9.66 5.45
CA PRO A 28 4.70 9.22 4.63
C PRO A 28 4.57 9.93 3.30
N GLU A 29 5.15 11.10 3.16
CA GLU A 29 5.00 11.91 1.94
C GLU A 29 6.14 11.73 0.95
N ARG A 30 7.16 10.94 1.31
CA ARG A 30 8.30 10.69 0.44
C ARG A 30 8.19 9.30 -0.19
N PRO A 31 8.80 9.11 -1.37
CA PRO A 31 8.72 7.81 -2.05
C PRO A 31 9.25 6.68 -1.16
N LEU A 32 8.49 5.60 -1.09
CA LEU A 32 8.87 4.44 -0.27
C LEU A 32 10.18 3.82 -0.74
N ARG A 33 10.41 3.79 -2.05
CA ARG A 33 11.62 3.20 -2.62
C ARG A 33 12.88 4.00 -2.31
N ASP A 34 12.73 5.28 -1.99
CA ASP A 34 13.87 6.11 -1.57
C ASP A 34 14.22 5.89 -0.12
N GLN A 35 13.30 5.41 0.68
CA GLN A 35 13.47 5.23 2.12
C GLN A 35 13.72 3.78 2.50
N LEU A 36 13.18 2.84 1.72
CA LEU A 36 13.30 1.42 1.95
C LEU A 36 14.18 0.82 0.87
N ASP A 37 14.99 -0.16 1.25
CA ASP A 37 15.84 -0.86 0.30
C ASP A 37 15.02 -1.90 -0.45
N ILE A 38 14.14 -1.42 -1.32
CA ILE A 38 13.30 -2.27 -2.16
C ILE A 38 13.45 -1.86 -3.62
N ASP A 39 13.43 -2.83 -4.51
CA ASP A 39 13.46 -2.59 -5.95
C ASP A 39 12.05 -2.69 -6.54
N SER A 40 11.96 -2.58 -7.87
CA SER A 40 10.67 -2.68 -8.56
C SER A 40 9.97 -4.00 -8.31
N PHE A 41 10.72 -5.07 -8.20
CA PHE A 41 10.19 -6.41 -7.99
C PHE A 41 9.56 -6.49 -6.59
N ASP A 42 10.25 -5.98 -5.59
CA ASP A 42 9.73 -5.93 -4.22
C ASP A 42 8.49 -5.07 -4.14
N PHE A 43 8.50 -3.95 -4.86
CA PHE A 43 7.35 -3.07 -4.90
C PHE A 43 6.12 -3.77 -5.48
N LEU A 44 6.30 -4.53 -6.56
CA LEU A 44 5.22 -5.33 -7.14
C LEU A 44 4.70 -6.36 -6.14
N ASN A 45 5.60 -6.99 -5.40
CA ASN A 45 5.20 -7.95 -4.37
C ASN A 45 4.35 -7.29 -3.28
N VAL A 46 4.71 -6.07 -2.89
CA VAL A 46 3.90 -5.30 -1.93
C VAL A 46 2.49 -5.08 -2.47
N ILE A 47 2.40 -4.66 -3.72
CA ILE A 47 1.10 -4.42 -4.36
C ILE A 47 0.25 -5.68 -4.41
N LEU A 48 0.86 -6.80 -4.82
CA LEU A 48 0.15 -8.08 -4.89
C LEU A 48 -0.34 -8.54 -3.52
N ARG A 49 0.49 -8.39 -2.50
CA ARG A 49 0.12 -8.78 -1.14
C ARG A 49 -0.97 -7.90 -0.57
N VAL A 50 -0.91 -6.60 -0.84
CA VAL A 50 -1.95 -5.66 -0.43
C VAL A 50 -3.26 -5.99 -1.13
N HIS A 51 -3.19 -6.29 -2.42
CA HIS A 51 -4.35 -6.71 -3.20
C HIS A 51 -5.02 -7.93 -2.56
N GLU A 52 -4.24 -8.95 -2.22
CA GLU A 52 -4.79 -10.16 -1.60
C GLU A 52 -5.32 -9.90 -0.20
N LYS A 53 -4.61 -9.10 0.57
CA LYS A 53 -4.93 -8.86 1.98
C LYS A 53 -6.19 -8.01 2.14
N LEU A 54 -6.35 -7.01 1.30
CA LEU A 54 -7.46 -6.06 1.40
C LEU A 54 -8.56 -6.33 0.39
N GLY A 55 -8.34 -7.20 -0.57
CA GLY A 55 -9.32 -7.47 -1.61
C GLY A 55 -9.56 -6.30 -2.55
N VAL A 56 -8.54 -5.47 -2.75
CA VAL A 56 -8.62 -4.27 -3.58
C VAL A 56 -7.92 -4.52 -4.92
N ASP A 57 -8.64 -4.28 -6.02
CA ASP A 57 -8.04 -4.33 -7.34
C ASP A 57 -7.15 -3.10 -7.55
N ILE A 58 -5.91 -3.35 -7.95
CA ILE A 58 -4.93 -2.28 -8.19
C ILE A 58 -4.43 -2.40 -9.62
N PRO A 59 -5.02 -1.65 -10.57
CA PRO A 59 -4.54 -1.65 -11.94
C PRO A 59 -3.12 -1.11 -12.03
N GLU A 60 -2.37 -1.62 -12.99
CA GLU A 60 -0.97 -1.20 -13.18
C GLU A 60 -0.85 0.32 -13.35
N ALA A 61 -1.81 0.94 -14.04
CA ALA A 61 -1.81 2.38 -14.24
C ALA A 61 -1.86 3.16 -12.92
N ASP A 62 -2.34 2.54 -11.85
CA ASP A 62 -2.48 3.20 -10.55
C ASP A 62 -1.28 2.95 -9.62
N TYR A 63 -0.30 2.18 -10.06
CA TYR A 63 0.88 1.88 -9.23
C TYR A 63 1.61 3.14 -8.78
N VAL A 64 1.62 4.16 -9.61
CA VAL A 64 2.26 5.44 -9.30
C VAL A 64 1.63 6.11 -8.08
N LYS A 65 0.36 5.83 -7.81
CA LYS A 65 -0.36 6.40 -6.66
C LYS A 65 0.05 5.75 -5.34
N LEU A 66 0.75 4.63 -5.41
CA LEU A 66 1.17 3.86 -4.25
C LEU A 66 2.64 4.08 -3.91
N THR A 67 3.28 5.08 -4.50
CA THR A 67 4.71 5.32 -4.32
C THR A 67 5.05 5.92 -2.96
N THR A 68 4.09 6.57 -2.30
CA THR A 68 4.26 7.10 -0.96
C THR A 68 3.28 6.43 0.00
N LEU A 69 3.58 6.46 1.29
CA LEU A 69 2.67 5.90 2.29
C LEU A 69 1.33 6.64 2.30
N THR A 70 1.37 7.97 2.30
CA THR A 70 0.15 8.79 2.28
C THR A 70 -0.67 8.52 1.03
N GLY A 71 -0.02 8.49 -0.13
CA GLY A 71 -0.70 8.21 -1.39
C GLY A 71 -1.32 6.83 -1.40
N ALA A 72 -0.60 5.83 -0.89
CA ALA A 72 -1.11 4.47 -0.81
C ALA A 72 -2.32 4.38 0.11
N LEU A 73 -2.26 5.03 1.27
CA LEU A 73 -3.38 5.04 2.20
C LEU A 73 -4.61 5.70 1.60
N ASP A 74 -4.43 6.86 0.97
CA ASP A 74 -5.53 7.57 0.32
C ASP A 74 -6.15 6.73 -0.79
N TYR A 75 -5.31 6.12 -1.60
CA TYR A 75 -5.77 5.28 -2.70
C TYR A 75 -6.55 4.07 -2.19
N LEU A 76 -5.98 3.35 -1.24
CA LEU A 76 -6.60 2.13 -0.73
C LEU A 76 -7.90 2.43 0.01
N GLU A 77 -7.92 3.49 0.80
CA GLU A 77 -9.13 3.90 1.50
C GLU A 77 -10.25 4.23 0.51
N THR A 78 -9.91 4.98 -0.53
CA THR A 78 -10.87 5.35 -1.58
C THR A 78 -11.38 4.10 -2.33
N ARG A 79 -10.46 3.22 -2.69
CA ARG A 79 -10.82 2.00 -3.43
C ARG A 79 -11.68 1.06 -2.59
N LEU A 80 -11.39 0.92 -1.31
CA LEU A 80 -12.20 0.10 -0.42
C LEU A 80 -13.62 0.66 -0.30
N ARG A 81 -13.74 1.97 -0.23
CA ARG A 81 -15.03 2.64 -0.19
C ARG A 81 -15.80 2.43 -1.49
N GLN A 82 -15.11 2.59 -2.61
CA GLN A 82 -15.69 2.36 -3.94
C GLN A 82 -16.03 0.89 -4.16
N GLY A 83 -15.17 0.00 -3.66
CA GLY A 83 -15.40 -1.44 -3.77
C GLY A 83 -16.70 -1.87 -3.10
N LEU A 84 -17.00 -1.29 -1.94
CA LEU A 84 -18.25 -1.55 -1.26
C LEU A 84 -19.45 -1.06 -2.09
N GLY A 85 -19.33 0.13 -2.67
CA GLY A 85 -20.36 0.67 -3.53
C GLY A 85 -20.46 -0.08 -4.85
N ALA A 86 -19.33 -0.42 -5.43
CA ALA A 86 -19.29 -1.12 -6.72
C ALA A 86 -19.84 -2.53 -6.63
N SER A 87 -19.70 -3.18 -5.49
CA SER A 87 -20.23 -4.54 -5.33
C SER A 87 -21.75 -4.60 -5.37
N GLU A 88 -22.39 -3.48 -5.25
CA GLU A 88 -23.84 -3.37 -5.32
C GLU A 88 -24.36 -3.12 -6.72
N SER A 89 -23.48 -2.78 -7.62
CA SER A 89 -23.88 -2.42 -8.99
C SER A 89 -23.85 -3.58 -9.97
#